data_1dc81a6c708265fc69ebd11821b55673
#
_entry.id   1dc81a6c708265fc69ebd11821b55673
#
_cell.length_a   1.000
_cell.length_b   1.000
_cell.length_c   1.000
_cell.angle_alpha   90.00
_cell.angle_beta   90.00
_cell.angle_gamma   90.00
#
_symmetry.space_group_name_H-M   'P 1'
#
loop_
_entity.id
_entity.type
_entity.pdbx_description
1 polymer ?
#
loop_
_entity_poly.entity_id
_entity_poly.type
_entity_poly.pdbx_seq_one_letter_code
_entity_poly.pdbx_strand_id
1 'polypeptide(L)'
;MKSRYHEHLLVLLVNENVNHAKQELNGEEKVSEAKINALQTLDNDTHLNQHQREAAKNNINGATTLSQVAQAIDQANALNTVMGQLKDSISDQATIKQQINYTDADTDRKTNYDDAVTNAQAILDPVNGNNLSKE
;
A
#
# COMPACT_ATOMS: atom_id res chain seq x y z
N MET A 1 -48.64 -37.59 5.65
CA MET A 1 -47.34 -37.70 6.34
C MET A 1 -46.17 -37.25 5.50
N LYS A 2 -46.14 -37.49 4.22
CA LYS A 2 -45.10 -36.97 3.33
C LYS A 2 -45.02 -35.46 3.29
N SER A 3 -46.12 -34.74 3.45
CA SER A 3 -46.18 -33.27 3.46
C SER A 3 -45.48 -32.66 4.68
N ARG A 4 -45.48 -33.27 5.84
CA ARG A 4 -44.79 -32.78 7.06
C ARG A 4 -43.27 -32.85 6.91
N TYR A 5 -42.75 -33.91 6.35
CA TYR A 5 -41.30 -34.00 6.08
C TYR A 5 -40.87 -32.98 5.03
N HIS A 6 -41.66 -32.79 4.02
CA HIS A 6 -41.38 -31.82 2.97
C HIS A 6 -41.36 -30.36 3.52
N GLU A 7 -42.36 -30.01 4.34
CA GLU A 7 -42.45 -28.72 4.99
C GLU A 7 -41.27 -28.48 5.93
N HIS A 8 -40.86 -29.49 6.71
CA HIS A 8 -39.74 -29.43 7.62
C HIS A 8 -38.43 -29.15 6.86
N LEU A 9 -38.21 -29.89 5.76
CA LEU A 9 -37.02 -29.70 4.92
C LEU A 9 -36.96 -28.33 4.28
N LEU A 10 -38.12 -27.79 3.82
CA LEU A 10 -38.19 -26.44 3.25
C LEU A 10 -37.85 -25.37 4.29
N VAL A 11 -38.36 -25.53 5.51
CA VAL A 11 -38.04 -24.58 6.62
C VAL A 11 -36.56 -24.59 6.95
N LEU A 12 -35.94 -25.77 7.03
CA LEU A 12 -34.51 -25.91 7.26
C LEU A 12 -33.68 -25.24 6.15
N LEU A 13 -34.06 -25.46 4.89
CA LEU A 13 -33.38 -24.87 3.75
C LEU A 13 -33.45 -23.35 3.76
N VAL A 14 -34.62 -22.80 4.05
CA VAL A 14 -34.82 -21.33 4.15
C VAL A 14 -33.97 -20.78 5.31
N ASN A 15 -33.95 -21.47 6.46
CA ASN A 15 -33.12 -21.07 7.60
C ASN A 15 -31.64 -21.04 7.25
N GLU A 16 -31.14 -22.07 6.58
CA GLU A 16 -29.75 -22.13 6.11
C GLU A 16 -29.43 -21.00 5.13
N ASN A 17 -30.33 -20.71 4.21
CA ASN A 17 -30.17 -19.63 3.23
C ASN A 17 -30.10 -18.26 3.92
N VAL A 18 -30.96 -18.02 4.93
CA VAL A 18 -30.95 -16.79 5.71
C VAL A 18 -29.63 -16.64 6.45
N ASN A 19 -29.15 -17.68 7.10
CA ASN A 19 -27.90 -17.67 7.84
C ASN A 19 -26.70 -17.44 6.92
N HIS A 20 -26.70 -18.05 5.74
CA HIS A 20 -25.64 -17.85 4.73
C HIS A 20 -25.63 -16.39 4.25
N ALA A 21 -26.81 -15.83 3.95
CA ALA A 21 -26.92 -14.43 3.54
C ALA A 21 -26.42 -13.47 4.63
N LYS A 22 -26.70 -13.75 5.90
CA LYS A 22 -26.16 -12.98 7.04
C LYS A 22 -24.63 -13.05 7.09
N GLN A 23 -24.04 -14.22 6.84
CA GLN A 23 -22.58 -14.39 6.82
C GLN A 23 -21.95 -13.60 5.68
N GLU A 24 -22.57 -13.59 4.50
CA GLU A 24 -22.11 -12.80 3.36
C GLU A 24 -22.14 -11.31 3.67
N LEU A 25 -23.24 -10.80 4.24
CA LEU A 25 -23.37 -9.41 4.65
C LEU A 25 -22.30 -9.03 5.68
N ASN A 26 -22.07 -9.90 6.67
CA ASN A 26 -21.04 -9.69 7.67
C ASN A 26 -19.64 -9.63 7.06
N GLY A 27 -19.37 -10.48 6.07
CA GLY A 27 -18.11 -10.48 5.34
C GLY A 27 -17.88 -9.18 4.59
N GLU A 28 -18.91 -8.67 3.91
CA GLU A 28 -18.85 -7.39 3.19
C GLU A 28 -18.64 -6.21 4.17
N GLU A 29 -19.33 -6.19 5.30
CA GLU A 29 -19.13 -5.17 6.34
C GLU A 29 -17.71 -5.19 6.88
N LYS A 30 -17.15 -6.36 7.15
CA LYS A 30 -15.77 -6.50 7.64
C LYS A 30 -14.75 -6.00 6.64
N VAL A 31 -14.96 -6.28 5.35
CA VAL A 31 -14.11 -5.77 4.28
C VAL A 31 -14.20 -4.25 4.21
N SER A 32 -15.41 -3.70 4.30
CA SER A 32 -15.62 -2.25 4.29
C SER A 32 -14.94 -1.57 5.47
N GLU A 33 -15.06 -2.12 6.68
CA GLU A 33 -14.36 -1.62 7.88
C GLU A 33 -12.84 -1.70 7.72
N ALA A 34 -12.34 -2.81 7.20
CA ALA A 34 -10.92 -3.00 6.96
C ALA A 34 -10.37 -1.96 5.98
N LYS A 35 -11.13 -1.64 4.92
CA LYS A 35 -10.75 -0.58 3.96
C LYS A 35 -10.67 0.78 4.62
N ILE A 36 -11.66 1.14 5.45
CA ILE A 36 -11.67 2.41 6.18
C ILE A 36 -10.43 2.50 7.08
N ASN A 37 -10.15 1.45 7.84
CA ASN A 37 -8.99 1.39 8.72
C ASN A 37 -7.67 1.46 7.93
N ALA A 38 -7.59 0.76 6.80
CA ALA A 38 -6.41 0.79 5.94
C ALA A 38 -6.17 2.18 5.35
N LEU A 39 -7.22 2.87 4.92
CA LEU A 39 -7.10 4.25 4.41
C LEU A 39 -6.64 5.22 5.50
N GLN A 40 -7.10 5.05 6.74
CA GLN A 40 -6.63 5.84 7.87
C GLN A 40 -5.15 5.57 8.18
N THR A 41 -4.75 4.30 8.12
CA THR A 41 -3.34 3.91 8.29
C THR A 41 -2.48 4.51 7.18
N LEU A 42 -2.97 4.52 5.95
CA LEU A 42 -2.27 5.11 4.81
C LEU A 42 -2.00 6.61 5.00
N ASP A 43 -2.89 7.31 5.69
CA ASP A 43 -2.69 8.74 5.98
C ASP A 43 -1.46 8.98 6.87
N ASN A 44 -1.02 7.99 7.64
CA ASN A 44 0.19 8.06 8.44
C ASN A 44 1.47 7.78 7.64
N ASP A 45 1.36 7.28 6.43
CA ASP A 45 2.49 6.98 5.53
C ASP A 45 2.92 8.27 4.81
N THR A 46 3.67 9.12 5.53
CA THR A 46 4.00 10.48 5.11
C THR A 46 5.12 10.57 4.08
N HIS A 47 5.88 9.49 3.86
CA HIS A 47 6.97 9.47 2.89
C HIS A 47 6.54 9.12 1.47
N LEU A 48 5.31 8.65 1.28
CA LEU A 48 4.79 8.33 -0.04
C LEU A 48 4.58 9.61 -0.86
N ASN A 49 4.95 9.57 -2.15
CA ASN A 49 4.57 10.63 -3.06
C ASN A 49 3.10 10.49 -3.48
N GLN A 50 2.57 11.47 -4.19
CA GLN A 50 1.16 11.51 -4.57
C GLN A 50 0.75 10.29 -5.41
N HIS A 51 1.55 9.90 -6.39
CA HIS A 51 1.25 8.76 -7.26
C HIS A 51 1.24 7.44 -6.49
N GLN A 52 2.18 7.26 -5.57
CA GLN A 52 2.25 6.07 -4.70
C GLN A 52 1.03 6.01 -3.77
N ARG A 53 0.65 7.13 -3.20
CA ARG A 53 -0.53 7.23 -2.33
C ARG A 53 -1.81 6.92 -3.08
N GLU A 54 -1.99 7.47 -4.28
CA GLU A 54 -3.16 7.20 -5.13
C GLU A 54 -3.23 5.72 -5.53
N ALA A 55 -2.10 5.14 -5.92
CA ALA A 55 -2.04 3.71 -6.26
C ALA A 55 -2.42 2.84 -5.05
N ALA A 56 -1.93 3.16 -3.86
CA ALA A 56 -2.28 2.46 -2.63
C ALA A 56 -3.78 2.57 -2.31
N LYS A 57 -4.36 3.77 -2.45
CA LYS A 57 -5.80 3.98 -2.28
C LYS A 57 -6.62 3.13 -3.25
N ASN A 58 -6.21 3.09 -4.51
CA ASN A 58 -6.89 2.28 -5.54
C ASN A 58 -6.81 0.79 -5.21
N ASN A 59 -5.68 0.31 -4.74
CA ASN A 59 -5.50 -1.09 -4.33
C ASN A 59 -6.38 -1.44 -3.14
N ILE A 60 -6.46 -0.57 -2.14
CA ILE A 60 -7.32 -0.77 -0.97
C ILE A 60 -8.79 -0.77 -1.40
N ASN A 61 -9.21 0.22 -2.17
CA ASN A 61 -10.61 0.35 -2.61
C ASN A 61 -11.04 -0.78 -3.54
N GLY A 62 -10.14 -1.31 -4.35
CA GLY A 62 -10.39 -2.42 -5.26
C GLY A 62 -10.36 -3.80 -4.61
N ALA A 63 -9.93 -3.91 -3.35
CA ALA A 63 -9.86 -5.18 -2.64
C ALA A 63 -11.27 -5.73 -2.37
N THR A 64 -11.42 -7.04 -2.49
CA THR A 64 -12.69 -7.75 -2.28
C THR A 64 -12.66 -8.67 -1.07
N THR A 65 -11.49 -8.91 -0.48
CA THR A 65 -11.30 -9.78 0.68
C THR A 65 -10.47 -9.07 1.75
N LEU A 66 -10.60 -9.53 3.00
CA LEU A 66 -9.76 -9.04 4.10
C LEU A 66 -8.27 -9.22 3.81
N SER A 67 -7.90 -10.35 3.22
CA SER A 67 -6.51 -10.64 2.85
C SER A 67 -5.97 -9.63 1.85
N GLN A 68 -6.76 -9.28 0.84
CA GLN A 68 -6.37 -8.29 -0.16
C GLN A 68 -6.21 -6.90 0.45
N VAL A 69 -7.09 -6.50 1.37
CA VAL A 69 -6.96 -5.23 2.09
C VAL A 69 -5.67 -5.20 2.90
N ALA A 70 -5.39 -6.28 3.65
CA ALA A 70 -4.17 -6.40 4.45
C ALA A 70 -2.91 -6.33 3.57
N GLN A 71 -2.88 -7.03 2.44
CA GLN A 71 -1.77 -6.98 1.49
C GLN A 71 -1.55 -5.58 0.94
N ALA A 72 -2.64 -4.89 0.57
CA ALA A 72 -2.55 -3.55 0.01
C ALA A 72 -1.93 -2.55 1.00
N ILE A 73 -2.37 -2.57 2.26
CA ILE A 73 -1.81 -1.65 3.27
C ILE A 73 -0.39 -2.05 3.67
N ASP A 74 -0.07 -3.33 3.74
CA ASP A 74 1.29 -3.80 4.05
C ASP A 74 2.28 -3.36 2.98
N GLN A 75 1.89 -3.45 1.71
CA GLN A 75 2.71 -2.97 0.58
C GLN A 75 2.94 -1.46 0.66
N ALA A 76 1.91 -0.70 1.00
CA ALA A 76 2.02 0.75 1.16
C ALA A 76 2.95 1.12 2.33
N ASN A 77 2.82 0.44 3.47
CA ASN A 77 3.68 0.66 4.63
C ASN A 77 5.14 0.32 4.32
N ALA A 78 5.39 -0.79 3.62
CA ALA A 78 6.73 -1.19 3.20
C ALA A 78 7.35 -0.17 2.25
N LEU A 79 6.58 0.33 1.29
CA LEU A 79 7.03 1.37 0.37
C LEU A 79 7.34 2.67 1.11
N ASN A 80 6.49 3.07 2.05
CA ASN A 80 6.72 4.23 2.90
C ASN A 80 8.05 4.13 3.66
N THR A 81 8.35 2.96 4.21
CA THR A 81 9.62 2.71 4.92
C THR A 81 10.81 2.88 3.99
N VAL A 82 10.76 2.29 2.78
CA VAL A 82 11.83 2.39 1.79
C VAL A 82 12.00 3.83 1.30
N MET A 83 10.91 4.56 1.11
CA MET A 83 10.95 5.99 0.75
C MET A 83 11.63 6.82 1.84
N GLY A 84 11.34 6.54 3.11
CA GLY A 84 12.02 7.17 4.23
C GLY A 84 13.52 6.88 4.26
N GLN A 85 13.91 5.64 4.00
CA GLN A 85 15.32 5.23 3.90
C GLN A 85 16.02 5.93 2.72
N LEU A 86 15.35 6.05 1.58
CA LEU A 86 15.89 6.75 0.42
C LEU A 86 16.12 8.23 0.73
N LYS A 87 15.16 8.87 1.38
CA LYS A 87 15.29 10.25 1.85
C LYS A 87 16.50 10.42 2.77
N ASP A 88 16.67 9.52 3.72
CA ASP A 88 17.80 9.53 4.65
C ASP A 88 19.13 9.33 3.93
N SER A 89 19.15 8.47 2.89
CA SER A 89 20.36 8.17 2.11
C SER A 89 20.93 9.40 1.40
N ILE A 90 20.09 10.36 1.03
CA ILE A 90 20.53 11.57 0.33
C ILE A 90 20.53 12.83 1.22
N SER A 91 20.15 12.69 2.49
CA SER A 91 20.07 13.83 3.41
C SER A 91 21.41 14.49 3.68
N ASP A 92 22.50 13.76 3.51
CA ASP A 92 23.87 14.22 3.73
C ASP A 92 24.58 14.68 2.44
N GLN A 93 23.88 14.83 1.32
CA GLN A 93 24.49 15.15 0.04
C GLN A 93 25.37 16.41 0.06
N ALA A 94 24.93 17.45 0.78
CA ALA A 94 25.71 18.67 0.90
C ALA A 94 27.04 18.45 1.61
N THR A 95 27.02 17.63 2.66
CA THR A 95 28.23 17.23 3.40
C THR A 95 29.17 16.36 2.55
N ILE A 96 28.60 15.37 1.83
CA ILE A 96 29.35 14.48 0.96
C ILE A 96 30.09 15.28 -0.12
N LYS A 97 29.42 16.25 -0.76
CA LYS A 97 30.01 17.08 -1.82
C LYS A 97 31.17 17.96 -1.33
N GLN A 98 31.23 18.21 -0.03
CA GLN A 98 32.33 18.97 0.59
C GLN A 98 33.50 18.10 1.01
N GLN A 99 33.32 16.78 1.06
CA GLN A 99 34.38 15.85 1.48
C GLN A 99 35.43 15.69 0.40
N ILE A 100 36.66 15.44 0.83
CA ILE A 100 37.81 15.20 -0.06
C ILE A 100 37.53 14.04 -1.00
N ASN A 101 36.88 12.98 -0.52
CA ASN A 101 36.53 11.82 -1.33
C ASN A 101 35.69 12.18 -2.57
N TYR A 102 34.81 13.17 -2.45
CA TYR A 102 34.03 13.68 -3.58
C TYR A 102 34.85 14.66 -4.42
N THR A 103 35.47 15.66 -3.78
CA THR A 103 36.18 16.73 -4.48
C THR A 103 37.36 16.22 -5.32
N ASP A 104 38.05 15.19 -4.83
CA ASP A 104 39.20 14.56 -5.48
C ASP A 104 38.81 13.40 -6.40
N ALA A 105 37.53 12.99 -6.41
CA ALA A 105 37.04 11.94 -7.29
C ALA A 105 37.16 12.37 -8.77
N ASP A 106 37.35 11.40 -9.64
CA ASP A 106 37.27 11.66 -11.08
C ASP A 106 35.84 12.07 -11.50
N THR A 107 35.73 12.62 -12.69
CA THR A 107 34.47 13.14 -13.23
C THR A 107 33.39 12.04 -13.27
N ASP A 108 33.76 10.82 -13.64
CA ASP A 108 32.81 9.71 -13.78
C ASP A 108 32.19 9.36 -12.42
N ARG A 109 32.99 9.32 -11.36
CA ARG A 109 32.50 9.03 -9.99
C ARG A 109 31.61 10.14 -9.46
N LYS A 110 31.98 11.41 -9.70
CA LYS A 110 31.14 12.56 -9.34
C LYS A 110 29.80 12.49 -10.06
N THR A 111 29.83 12.24 -11.38
CA THR A 111 28.61 12.12 -12.18
C THR A 111 27.73 10.98 -11.69
N ASN A 112 28.30 9.81 -11.40
CA ASN A 112 27.56 8.68 -10.87
C ASN A 112 26.86 9.01 -9.56
N TYR A 113 27.55 9.69 -8.64
CA TYR A 113 26.95 10.12 -7.39
C TYR A 113 25.85 11.17 -7.61
N ASP A 114 26.14 12.21 -8.40
CA ASP A 114 25.18 13.28 -8.67
C ASP A 114 23.93 12.76 -9.38
N ASP A 115 24.08 11.84 -10.34
CA ASP A 115 22.96 11.22 -11.04
C ASP A 115 22.11 10.35 -10.11
N ALA A 116 22.76 9.58 -9.24
CA ALA A 116 22.04 8.77 -8.25
C ALA A 116 21.20 9.65 -7.29
N VAL A 117 21.76 10.76 -6.81
CA VAL A 117 21.05 11.72 -5.97
C VAL A 117 19.89 12.34 -6.74
N THR A 118 20.11 12.77 -7.98
CA THR A 118 19.07 13.35 -8.84
C THR A 118 17.92 12.37 -9.06
N ASN A 119 18.24 11.10 -9.35
CA ASN A 119 17.23 10.05 -9.52
C ASN A 119 16.43 9.82 -8.23
N ALA A 120 17.10 9.80 -7.09
CA ALA A 120 16.44 9.68 -5.79
C ALA A 120 15.50 10.86 -5.51
N GLN A 121 15.96 12.09 -5.78
CA GLN A 121 15.15 13.29 -5.62
C GLN A 121 13.90 13.28 -6.49
N ALA A 122 14.01 12.78 -7.73
CA ALA A 122 12.87 12.65 -8.64
C ALA A 122 11.80 11.70 -8.09
N ILE A 123 12.20 10.59 -7.48
CA ILE A 123 11.27 9.63 -6.85
C ILE A 123 10.64 10.24 -5.59
N LEU A 124 11.43 10.96 -4.81
CA LEU A 124 11.00 11.57 -3.55
C LEU A 124 10.14 12.82 -3.74
N ASP A 125 10.03 13.36 -4.95
CA ASP A 125 9.17 14.51 -5.24
C ASP A 125 7.73 14.17 -4.84
N PRO A 126 7.12 14.91 -3.89
CA PRO A 126 5.78 14.59 -3.40
C PRO A 126 4.68 14.62 -4.46
N VAL A 127 4.85 15.42 -5.50
CA VAL A 127 3.82 15.65 -6.53
C VAL A 127 4.12 14.90 -7.82
N ASN A 128 5.37 14.95 -8.28
CA ASN A 128 5.77 14.44 -9.58
C ASN A 128 6.49 13.09 -9.53
N GLY A 129 6.79 12.58 -8.34
CA GLY A 129 7.48 11.30 -8.17
C GLY A 129 6.70 10.16 -8.78
N ASN A 130 7.40 9.27 -9.46
CA ASN A 130 6.80 8.10 -10.07
C ASN A 130 6.40 7.07 -9.02
N ASN A 131 5.34 6.31 -9.34
CA ASN A 131 5.00 5.11 -8.59
C ASN A 131 5.80 3.94 -9.15
N LEU A 132 7.05 3.83 -8.73
CA LEU A 132 7.85 2.66 -9.04
C LEU A 132 7.49 1.58 -8.02
N SER A 133 6.73 0.58 -8.46
CA SER A 133 6.50 -0.59 -7.64
C SER A 133 7.83 -1.35 -7.51
N LYS A 134 8.11 -1.81 -6.31
CA LYS A 134 9.22 -2.71 -6.07
C LYS A 134 8.87 -4.08 -6.66
N GLU A 135 9.24 -4.30 -7.88
CA GLU A 135 9.26 -5.65 -8.44
C GLU A 135 10.50 -6.40 -7.99
#